data_6440f51844d09c02fd0c5f97e608f8e3
#
_entry.id   6440f51844d09c02fd0c5f97e608f8e3
#
_cell.length_a   1.000
_cell.length_b   1.000
_cell.length_c   1.000
_cell.angle_alpha   90.00
_cell.angle_beta   90.00
_cell.angle_gamma   90.00
#
_symmetry.space_group_name_H-M   'P 1'
#
loop_
_entity.id
_entity.type
_entity.pdbx_description
1 polymer ?
#
loop_
_entity_poly.entity_id
_entity_poly.type
_entity_poly.pdbx_seq_one_letter_code
_entity_poly.pdbx_strand_id
1 'polypeptide(L)'
;MRRLIVIGGGAAGFFGGISCAESGVEEVLILEKGPEVLDKVKISGGGRCNVTHACFEISDLVESYPRGRRSLLGPFHRWQVSDTVDWFESRGVKLKTEADGRIFPVTDDSHSIIDCLTGAARKLGVEWQTKCGVKGITLREGGGFLIQTGEGEELVAECVLVATGGVRSGAARKPAEDLGHEVAPPVPSLFTFHIEDPRLDGLPGVSVGSAVVRAGRLSSEGPLLITHWGLSGPAILKLSALGA
;
A
#
# COMPACT_ATOMS: atom_id res chain seq x y z
N MET A 1 -8.35 -28.43 7.84
CA MET A 1 -7.70 -27.72 6.72
C MET A 1 -8.07 -26.25 6.84
N ARG A 2 -7.11 -25.37 7.03
CA ARG A 2 -7.41 -23.93 7.16
C ARG A 2 -7.24 -23.27 5.80
N ARG A 3 -8.32 -22.70 5.27
CA ARG A 3 -8.35 -21.96 4.02
C ARG A 3 -8.46 -20.46 4.29
N LEU A 4 -7.52 -19.68 3.73
CA LEU A 4 -7.55 -18.22 3.72
C LEU A 4 -7.89 -17.72 2.32
N ILE A 5 -8.87 -16.84 2.21
CA ILE A 5 -9.08 -16.04 1.01
C ILE A 5 -8.61 -14.62 1.25
N VAL A 6 -7.72 -14.12 0.38
CA VAL A 6 -7.20 -12.77 0.39
C VAL A 6 -7.91 -11.95 -0.69
N ILE A 7 -8.49 -10.81 -0.31
CA ILE A 7 -9.20 -9.93 -1.24
C ILE A 7 -8.30 -8.77 -1.62
N GLY A 8 -7.75 -8.83 -2.82
CA GLY A 8 -6.83 -7.86 -3.39
C GLY A 8 -5.43 -8.40 -3.59
N GLY A 9 -4.98 -8.46 -4.85
CA GLY A 9 -3.68 -8.96 -5.30
C GLY A 9 -2.58 -7.89 -5.34
N GLY A 10 -2.64 -6.90 -4.43
CA GLY A 10 -1.58 -5.90 -4.24
C GLY A 10 -0.48 -6.37 -3.29
N ALA A 11 0.45 -5.46 -2.94
CA ALA A 11 1.57 -5.75 -2.03
C ALA A 11 1.10 -6.33 -0.70
N ALA A 12 0.09 -5.73 -0.07
CA ALA A 12 -0.45 -6.19 1.21
C ALA A 12 -1.08 -7.60 1.10
N GLY A 13 -1.78 -7.88 0.00
CA GLY A 13 -2.39 -9.19 -0.23
C GLY A 13 -1.36 -10.29 -0.44
N PHE A 14 -0.35 -10.06 -1.29
CA PHE A 14 0.73 -11.02 -1.48
C PHE A 14 1.54 -11.23 -0.22
N PHE A 15 1.99 -10.15 0.43
CA PHE A 15 2.77 -10.27 1.65
C PHE A 15 2.00 -10.97 2.77
N GLY A 16 0.73 -10.61 2.98
CA GLY A 16 -0.13 -11.23 3.98
C GLY A 16 -0.43 -12.70 3.67
N GLY A 17 -0.70 -13.05 2.41
CA GLY A 17 -0.91 -14.42 1.96
C GLY A 17 0.33 -15.29 2.16
N ILE A 18 1.51 -14.78 1.79
CA ILE A 18 2.80 -15.45 2.01
C ILE A 18 3.03 -15.67 3.50
N SER A 19 2.86 -14.63 4.34
CA SER A 19 3.07 -14.71 5.79
C SER A 19 2.13 -15.73 6.45
N CYS A 20 0.88 -15.82 5.99
CA CYS A 20 -0.07 -16.81 6.48
C CYS A 20 0.33 -18.24 6.07
N ALA A 21 0.78 -18.45 4.83
CA ALA A 21 1.26 -19.75 4.38
C ALA A 21 2.53 -20.17 5.14
N GLU A 22 3.48 -19.26 5.36
CA GLU A 22 4.68 -19.50 6.21
C GLU A 22 4.30 -19.86 7.65
N SER A 23 3.17 -19.37 8.14
CA SER A 23 2.63 -19.68 9.48
C SER A 23 1.79 -20.96 9.52
N GLY A 24 1.75 -21.74 8.44
CA GLY A 24 1.07 -23.04 8.39
C GLY A 24 -0.40 -23.00 7.99
N VAL A 25 -0.87 -21.92 7.33
CA VAL A 25 -2.17 -21.94 6.64
C VAL A 25 -2.03 -22.80 5.39
N GLU A 26 -2.83 -23.84 5.29
CA GLU A 26 -2.66 -24.91 4.29
C GLU A 26 -3.09 -24.49 2.88
N GLU A 27 -4.12 -23.66 2.78
CA GLU A 27 -4.67 -23.19 1.50
C GLU A 27 -4.81 -21.67 1.52
N VAL A 28 -4.10 -20.97 0.62
CA VAL A 28 -4.19 -19.52 0.47
C VAL A 28 -4.53 -19.18 -0.97
N LEU A 29 -5.66 -18.48 -1.17
CA LEU A 29 -6.10 -18.02 -2.48
C LEU A 29 -6.24 -16.49 -2.45
N ILE A 30 -5.56 -15.79 -3.38
CA ILE A 30 -5.65 -14.35 -3.56
C ILE A 30 -6.60 -14.05 -4.73
N LEU A 31 -7.61 -13.23 -4.48
CA LEU A 31 -8.57 -12.78 -5.50
C LEU A 31 -8.24 -11.33 -5.91
N GLU A 32 -7.93 -11.12 -7.19
CA GLU A 32 -7.66 -9.80 -7.75
C GLU A 32 -8.71 -9.42 -8.81
N LYS A 33 -9.33 -8.26 -8.66
CA LYS A 33 -10.35 -7.77 -9.61
C LYS A 33 -9.76 -7.34 -10.95
N GLY A 34 -8.51 -6.88 -10.95
CA GLY A 34 -7.79 -6.41 -12.14
C GLY A 34 -7.29 -7.56 -13.01
N PRO A 35 -6.79 -7.24 -14.19
CA PRO A 35 -6.19 -8.22 -15.09
C PRO A 35 -4.80 -8.68 -14.65
N GLU A 36 -4.12 -7.90 -13.81
CA GLU A 36 -2.76 -8.18 -13.31
C GLU A 36 -2.72 -8.02 -11.79
N VAL A 37 -1.86 -8.79 -11.13
CA VAL A 37 -1.54 -8.61 -9.72
C VAL A 37 -0.38 -7.63 -9.56
N LEU A 38 -0.23 -7.03 -8.36
CA LEU A 38 0.88 -6.13 -8.01
C LEU A 38 1.00 -4.88 -8.92
N ASP A 39 -0.06 -4.49 -9.59
CA ASP A 39 -0.09 -3.39 -10.56
C ASP A 39 0.40 -2.05 -9.97
N LYS A 40 0.00 -1.74 -8.72
CA LYS A 40 0.50 -0.55 -8.01
C LYS A 40 1.96 -0.65 -7.60
N VAL A 41 2.50 -1.85 -7.36
CA VAL A 41 3.93 -2.06 -7.13
C VAL A 41 4.71 -1.73 -8.40
N LYS A 42 4.22 -2.22 -9.55
CA LYS A 42 4.81 -2.00 -10.87
C LYS A 42 5.07 -0.52 -11.18
N ILE A 43 4.12 0.35 -10.88
CA ILE A 43 4.20 1.80 -11.16
C ILE A 43 4.78 2.64 -10.01
N SER A 44 4.94 2.06 -8.83
CA SER A 44 5.40 2.80 -7.65
C SER A 44 6.84 3.28 -7.81
N GLY A 45 7.17 4.41 -7.18
CA GLY A 45 8.52 4.98 -7.24
C GLY A 45 9.01 5.29 -8.66
N GLY A 46 8.09 5.54 -9.61
CA GLY A 46 8.42 5.77 -11.02
C GLY A 46 8.85 4.49 -11.76
N GLY A 47 8.28 3.35 -11.40
CA GLY A 47 8.61 2.05 -11.97
C GLY A 47 9.78 1.32 -11.27
N ARG A 48 10.37 1.95 -10.23
CA ARG A 48 11.50 1.38 -9.48
C ARG A 48 11.08 0.63 -8.22
N CYS A 49 9.86 0.84 -7.73
CA CYS A 49 9.33 0.41 -6.43
C CYS A 49 10.11 0.96 -5.23
N ASN A 50 9.65 2.05 -4.66
CA ASN A 50 10.12 2.47 -3.32
C ASN A 50 9.60 1.45 -2.29
N VAL A 51 10.51 0.58 -1.81
CA VAL A 51 10.17 -0.54 -0.90
C VAL A 51 9.83 -0.02 0.49
N THR A 52 10.71 0.82 1.05
CA THR A 52 10.57 1.43 2.37
C THR A 52 11.47 2.67 2.49
N HIS A 53 11.64 3.17 3.71
CA HIS A 53 12.49 4.33 4.01
C HIS A 53 13.44 3.96 5.15
N ALA A 54 14.69 4.40 5.09
CA ALA A 54 15.75 4.12 6.09
C ALA A 54 15.52 4.87 7.43
N CYS A 55 14.32 4.74 7.98
CA CYS A 55 13.94 5.26 9.29
C CYS A 55 13.79 4.07 10.24
N PHE A 56 14.88 3.66 10.86
CA PHE A 56 14.95 2.43 11.68
C PHE A 56 14.48 2.63 13.12
N GLU A 57 14.44 3.87 13.59
CA GLU A 57 13.90 4.17 14.91
C GLU A 57 12.38 4.30 14.83
N ILE A 58 11.66 3.45 15.57
CA ILE A 58 10.19 3.40 15.53
C ILE A 58 9.57 4.72 15.99
N SER A 59 10.18 5.38 16.99
CA SER A 59 9.75 6.70 17.46
C SER A 59 9.73 7.74 16.35
N ASP A 60 10.74 7.71 15.46
CA ASP A 60 10.88 8.65 14.35
C ASP A 60 10.00 8.23 13.18
N LEU A 61 9.89 6.92 12.93
CA LEU A 61 9.05 6.38 11.87
C LEU A 61 7.58 6.77 12.04
N VAL A 62 7.05 6.67 13.26
CA VAL A 62 5.65 7.00 13.53
C VAL A 62 5.34 8.50 13.38
N GLU A 63 6.32 9.39 13.46
CA GLU A 63 6.15 10.83 13.20
C GLU A 63 5.75 11.11 11.75
N SER A 64 6.11 10.21 10.81
CA SER A 64 5.71 10.30 9.41
C SER A 64 4.23 10.00 9.17
N TYR A 65 3.51 9.57 10.21
CA TYR A 65 2.08 9.25 10.18
C TYR A 65 1.24 10.23 11.02
N PRO A 66 0.87 11.41 10.50
CA PRO A 66 0.14 12.43 11.26
C PRO A 66 -1.16 11.91 11.87
N ARG A 67 -1.78 10.92 11.19
CA ARG A 67 -2.92 10.16 11.69
C ARG A 67 -2.55 8.70 11.88
N GLY A 68 -3.02 8.10 12.96
CA GLY A 68 -2.74 6.70 13.27
C GLY A 68 -1.40 6.42 13.94
N ARG A 69 -0.57 7.43 14.23
CA ARG A 69 0.71 7.32 14.91
C ARG A 69 0.68 6.36 16.10
N ARG A 70 -0.27 6.56 17.02
CA ARG A 70 -0.42 5.71 18.22
C ARG A 70 -0.81 4.27 17.88
N SER A 71 -1.65 4.08 16.86
CA SER A 71 -2.10 2.76 16.42
C SER A 71 -1.01 1.97 15.72
N LEU A 72 -0.01 2.64 15.12
CA LEU A 72 1.08 2.00 14.39
C LEU A 72 2.26 1.60 15.28
N LEU A 73 2.38 2.13 16.49
CA LEU A 73 3.46 1.76 17.42
C LEU A 73 3.52 0.24 17.64
N GLY A 74 2.40 -0.40 17.99
CA GLY A 74 2.34 -1.85 18.20
C GLY A 74 2.72 -2.67 16.97
N PRO A 75 2.12 -2.41 15.80
CA PRO A 75 2.52 -3.06 14.55
C PRO A 75 4.02 -2.89 14.21
N PHE A 76 4.60 -1.68 14.34
CA PHE A 76 6.02 -1.48 14.04
C PHE A 76 6.97 -2.14 15.02
N HIS A 77 6.57 -2.38 16.26
CA HIS A 77 7.34 -3.23 17.18
C HIS A 77 7.35 -4.72 16.79
N ARG A 78 6.44 -5.15 15.92
CA ARG A 78 6.38 -6.53 15.40
C ARG A 78 7.00 -6.67 14.02
N TRP A 79 6.94 -5.62 13.22
CA TRP A 79 7.45 -5.58 11.86
C TRP A 79 7.82 -4.14 11.50
N GLN A 80 9.09 -3.87 11.36
CA GLN A 80 9.64 -2.55 11.06
C GLN A 80 10.43 -2.52 9.74
N VAL A 81 11.16 -1.45 9.53
CA VAL A 81 11.95 -1.22 8.30
C VAL A 81 13.02 -2.29 8.11
N SER A 82 13.78 -2.64 9.16
CA SER A 82 14.79 -3.70 9.11
C SER A 82 14.21 -5.04 8.70
N ASP A 83 13.07 -5.42 9.29
CA ASP A 83 12.41 -6.68 8.94
C ASP A 83 12.00 -6.73 7.46
N THR A 84 11.56 -5.59 6.92
CA THR A 84 11.22 -5.47 5.50
C THR A 84 12.45 -5.62 4.61
N VAL A 85 13.55 -4.98 4.96
CA VAL A 85 14.84 -5.10 4.24
C VAL A 85 15.31 -6.54 4.27
N ASP A 86 15.40 -7.14 5.45
CA ASP A 86 15.86 -8.51 5.65
C ASP A 86 14.99 -9.52 4.91
N TRP A 87 13.66 -9.29 4.86
CA TRP A 87 12.72 -10.15 4.14
C TRP A 87 13.03 -10.22 2.63
N PHE A 88 13.30 -9.09 2.00
CA PHE A 88 13.64 -9.03 0.59
C PHE A 88 15.06 -9.52 0.33
N GLU A 89 16.05 -9.09 1.14
CA GLU A 89 17.46 -9.46 0.95
C GLU A 89 17.69 -10.96 1.15
N SER A 90 17.04 -11.57 2.14
CA SER A 90 17.10 -13.04 2.36
C SER A 90 16.51 -13.84 1.18
N ARG A 91 15.72 -13.20 0.34
CA ARG A 91 15.14 -13.78 -0.89
C ARG A 91 15.87 -13.37 -2.17
N GLY A 92 17.07 -12.77 -2.02
CA GLY A 92 17.97 -12.44 -3.13
C GLY A 92 17.73 -11.09 -3.79
N VAL A 93 16.83 -10.26 -3.27
CA VAL A 93 16.64 -8.89 -3.77
C VAL A 93 17.59 -7.95 -3.04
N LYS A 94 18.64 -7.51 -3.72
CA LYS A 94 19.55 -6.50 -3.16
C LYS A 94 18.88 -5.12 -3.17
N LEU A 95 18.96 -4.43 -2.03
CA LEU A 95 18.39 -3.11 -1.84
C LEU A 95 19.49 -2.04 -1.72
N LYS A 96 19.16 -0.80 -2.05
CA LYS A 96 20.01 0.39 -1.88
C LYS A 96 19.22 1.52 -1.24
N THR A 97 19.88 2.29 -0.39
CA THR A 97 19.33 3.51 0.20
C THR A 97 19.81 4.73 -0.60
N GLU A 98 18.89 5.57 -1.03
CA GLU A 98 19.18 6.86 -1.67
C GLU A 98 19.47 7.94 -0.62
N ALA A 99 20.05 9.06 -1.05
CA ALA A 99 20.46 10.16 -0.16
C ALA A 99 19.31 10.76 0.66
N ASP A 100 18.06 10.63 0.19
CA ASP A 100 16.87 11.09 0.88
C ASP A 100 16.22 10.00 1.79
N GLY A 101 16.91 8.90 1.96
CA GLY A 101 16.48 7.79 2.84
C GLY A 101 15.51 6.78 2.18
N ARG A 102 15.06 6.99 0.96
CA ARG A 102 14.22 6.01 0.26
C ARG A 102 15.03 4.76 -0.09
N ILE A 103 14.40 3.60 0.03
CA ILE A 103 15.02 2.30 -0.26
C ILE A 103 14.40 1.69 -1.52
N PHE A 104 15.25 1.36 -2.47
CA PHE A 104 14.89 0.78 -3.78
C PHE A 104 15.66 -0.50 -4.05
N PRO A 105 15.18 -1.39 -4.94
CA PRO A 105 16.02 -2.45 -5.46
C PRO A 105 17.22 -1.86 -6.23
N VAL A 106 18.38 -2.50 -6.13
CA VAL A 106 19.62 -2.06 -6.81
C VAL A 106 19.43 -2.01 -8.33
N THR A 107 18.53 -2.84 -8.86
CA THR A 107 18.18 -2.90 -10.29
C THR A 107 17.46 -1.66 -10.80
N ASP A 108 16.91 -0.82 -9.91
CA ASP A 108 15.98 0.28 -10.25
C ASP A 108 14.76 -0.19 -11.08
N ASP A 109 14.36 -1.45 -10.91
CA ASP A 109 13.21 -2.06 -11.60
C ASP A 109 12.27 -2.72 -10.59
N SER A 110 11.00 -2.31 -10.60
CA SER A 110 9.94 -2.84 -9.74
C SER A 110 9.70 -4.34 -9.95
N HIS A 111 10.08 -4.90 -11.11
CA HIS A 111 9.95 -6.33 -11.38
C HIS A 111 10.78 -7.17 -10.41
N SER A 112 11.91 -6.67 -9.89
CA SER A 112 12.67 -7.36 -8.84
C SER A 112 11.83 -7.66 -7.60
N ILE A 113 10.95 -6.72 -7.22
CA ILE A 113 10.03 -6.88 -6.07
C ILE A 113 8.84 -7.78 -6.44
N ILE A 114 8.28 -7.59 -7.64
CA ILE A 114 7.15 -8.38 -8.16
C ILE A 114 7.55 -9.86 -8.26
N ASP A 115 8.71 -10.14 -8.85
CA ASP A 115 9.22 -11.51 -9.03
C ASP A 115 9.54 -12.18 -7.69
N CYS A 116 10.07 -11.41 -6.74
CA CYS A 116 10.30 -11.89 -5.38
C CYS A 116 8.99 -12.30 -4.69
N LEU A 117 7.98 -11.42 -4.70
CA LEU A 117 6.68 -11.71 -4.08
C LEU A 117 5.96 -12.88 -4.77
N THR A 118 5.87 -12.88 -6.10
CA THR A 118 5.21 -13.96 -6.84
C THR A 118 5.98 -15.28 -6.74
N GLY A 119 7.31 -15.22 -6.73
CA GLY A 119 8.17 -16.38 -6.54
C GLY A 119 8.03 -17.00 -5.15
N ALA A 120 7.99 -16.18 -4.10
CA ALA A 120 7.73 -16.63 -2.72
C ALA A 120 6.33 -17.26 -2.59
N ALA A 121 5.31 -16.62 -3.15
CA ALA A 121 3.93 -17.14 -3.17
C ALA A 121 3.86 -18.53 -3.84
N ARG A 122 4.43 -18.68 -5.03
CA ARG A 122 4.46 -19.97 -5.74
C ARG A 122 5.17 -21.08 -4.95
N LYS A 123 6.30 -20.77 -4.33
CA LYS A 123 7.05 -21.75 -3.52
C LYS A 123 6.24 -22.29 -2.34
N LEU A 124 5.33 -21.50 -1.81
CA LEU A 124 4.48 -21.85 -0.68
C LEU A 124 3.09 -22.38 -1.09
N GLY A 125 2.84 -22.54 -2.39
CA GLY A 125 1.54 -22.99 -2.89
C GLY A 125 0.42 -21.95 -2.76
N VAL A 126 0.76 -20.66 -2.60
CA VAL A 126 -0.22 -19.57 -2.63
C VAL A 126 -0.70 -19.39 -4.06
N GLU A 127 -1.99 -19.56 -4.27
CA GLU A 127 -2.65 -19.39 -5.56
C GLU A 127 -3.23 -17.98 -5.69
N TRP A 128 -3.45 -17.52 -6.93
CA TRP A 128 -4.17 -16.27 -7.19
C TRP A 128 -4.98 -16.32 -8.49
N GLN A 129 -6.10 -15.62 -8.45
CA GLN A 129 -6.98 -15.44 -9.60
C GLN A 129 -7.12 -13.96 -9.92
N THR A 130 -6.88 -13.60 -11.17
CA THR A 130 -7.12 -12.25 -11.72
C THR A 130 -8.50 -12.17 -12.33
N LYS A 131 -8.99 -10.94 -12.58
CA LYS A 131 -10.35 -10.66 -13.08
C LYS A 131 -11.45 -11.22 -12.17
N CYS A 132 -11.10 -11.56 -10.94
CA CYS A 132 -11.98 -12.14 -9.94
C CYS A 132 -12.24 -11.13 -8.80
N GLY A 133 -13.16 -10.21 -9.05
CA GLY A 133 -13.57 -9.20 -8.04
C GLY A 133 -14.57 -9.77 -7.04
N VAL A 134 -14.44 -9.44 -5.77
CA VAL A 134 -15.39 -9.82 -4.74
C VAL A 134 -16.54 -8.82 -4.67
N LYS A 135 -17.78 -9.30 -4.70
CA LYS A 135 -19.02 -8.51 -4.59
C LYS A 135 -19.55 -8.42 -3.17
N GLY A 136 -19.39 -9.47 -2.38
CA GLY A 136 -19.90 -9.54 -1.02
C GLY A 136 -19.24 -10.63 -0.20
N ILE A 137 -19.33 -10.47 1.12
CA ILE A 137 -18.87 -11.45 2.11
C ILE A 137 -19.99 -11.61 3.14
N THR A 138 -20.30 -12.85 3.49
CA THR A 138 -21.25 -13.15 4.56
C THR A 138 -20.66 -14.15 5.54
N LEU A 139 -21.06 -14.05 6.80
CA LEU A 139 -20.78 -15.07 7.81
C LEU A 139 -21.62 -16.30 7.55
N ARG A 140 -21.03 -17.49 7.70
CA ARG A 140 -21.73 -18.77 7.58
C ARG A 140 -22.23 -19.25 8.94
N GLU A 141 -23.39 -19.90 8.93
CA GLU A 141 -23.83 -20.71 10.07
C GLU A 141 -22.80 -21.83 10.33
N GLY A 142 -22.31 -21.91 11.54
CA GLY A 142 -21.24 -22.85 11.90
C GLY A 142 -19.81 -22.32 11.74
N GLY A 143 -19.62 -21.07 11.33
CA GLY A 143 -18.33 -20.37 11.26
C GLY A 143 -17.73 -20.26 9.87
N GLY A 144 -16.77 -19.36 9.73
CA GLY A 144 -16.14 -19.04 8.45
C GLY A 144 -16.97 -18.07 7.61
N PHE A 145 -16.59 -17.94 6.35
CA PHE A 145 -17.08 -16.92 5.43
C PHE A 145 -17.54 -17.54 4.12
N LEU A 146 -18.57 -16.97 3.53
CA LEU A 146 -18.98 -17.16 2.14
C LEU A 146 -18.64 -15.91 1.36
N ILE A 147 -17.82 -16.04 0.32
CA ILE A 147 -17.36 -14.97 -0.53
C ILE A 147 -18.03 -15.10 -1.90
N GLN A 148 -18.74 -14.06 -2.33
CA GLN A 148 -19.37 -13.99 -3.64
C GLN A 148 -18.49 -13.22 -4.61
N THR A 149 -18.10 -13.86 -5.71
CA THR A 149 -17.31 -13.24 -6.76
C THR A 149 -18.16 -12.46 -7.76
N GLY A 150 -17.49 -11.65 -8.58
CA GLY A 150 -18.13 -10.88 -9.64
C GLY A 150 -18.82 -11.72 -10.70
N GLU A 151 -18.33 -12.91 -10.93
CA GLU A 151 -18.82 -13.87 -11.91
C GLU A 151 -19.94 -14.77 -11.36
N GLY A 152 -20.27 -14.62 -10.07
CA GLY A 152 -21.34 -15.40 -9.41
C GLY A 152 -20.87 -16.69 -8.78
N GLU A 153 -19.58 -16.94 -8.72
CA GLU A 153 -18.99 -18.05 -7.99
C GLU A 153 -19.07 -17.80 -6.48
N GLU A 154 -19.34 -18.83 -5.71
CA GLU A 154 -19.32 -18.80 -4.25
C GLU A 154 -18.14 -19.62 -3.71
N LEU A 155 -17.31 -18.95 -2.92
CA LEU A 155 -16.12 -19.54 -2.29
C LEU A 155 -16.29 -19.55 -0.76
N VAL A 156 -15.81 -20.61 -0.14
CA VAL A 156 -15.86 -20.77 1.33
C VAL A 156 -14.45 -20.66 1.90
N ALA A 157 -14.31 -19.95 3.02
CA ALA A 157 -13.05 -19.83 3.74
C ALA A 157 -13.27 -19.77 5.26
N GLU A 158 -12.31 -20.26 6.03
CA GLU A 158 -12.27 -20.09 7.49
C GLU A 158 -11.78 -18.69 7.88
N CYS A 159 -10.92 -18.09 7.05
CA CYS A 159 -10.38 -16.76 7.28
C CYS A 159 -10.46 -15.92 6.01
N VAL A 160 -10.57 -14.61 6.19
CA VAL A 160 -10.52 -13.63 5.10
C VAL A 160 -9.53 -12.52 5.46
N LEU A 161 -8.64 -12.19 4.54
CA LEU A 161 -7.78 -11.03 4.60
C LEU A 161 -8.25 -9.96 3.62
N VAL A 162 -8.73 -8.83 4.12
CA VAL A 162 -9.16 -7.71 3.28
C VAL A 162 -7.96 -6.82 2.98
N ALA A 163 -7.45 -6.88 1.75
CA ALA A 163 -6.27 -6.16 1.27
C ALA A 163 -6.58 -5.32 0.00
N THR A 164 -7.76 -4.73 -0.06
CA THR A 164 -8.32 -4.02 -1.22
C THR A 164 -7.60 -2.72 -1.59
N GLY A 165 -6.65 -2.28 -0.75
CA GLY A 165 -5.88 -1.05 -0.97
C GLY A 165 -6.67 0.21 -0.66
N GLY A 166 -6.49 1.28 -1.44
CA GLY A 166 -7.12 2.56 -1.16
C GLY A 166 -8.64 2.53 -1.32
N VAL A 167 -9.33 3.10 -0.33
CA VAL A 167 -10.80 3.04 -0.19
C VAL A 167 -11.56 4.19 -0.88
N ARG A 168 -11.02 4.75 -1.96
CA ARG A 168 -11.70 5.81 -2.74
C ARG A 168 -13.07 5.38 -3.27
N SER A 169 -13.20 4.12 -3.70
CA SER A 169 -14.48 3.55 -4.14
C SER A 169 -15.18 2.83 -2.99
N GLY A 170 -16.50 2.90 -2.92
CA GLY A 170 -17.31 2.13 -1.96
C GLY A 170 -17.03 0.63 -2.03
N ALA A 171 -16.72 0.11 -3.21
CA ALA A 171 -16.39 -1.29 -3.43
C ALA A 171 -15.18 -1.79 -2.60
N ALA A 172 -14.22 -0.91 -2.28
CA ALA A 172 -13.07 -1.30 -1.45
C ALA A 172 -13.41 -1.39 0.05
N ARG A 173 -14.47 -0.71 0.50
CA ARG A 173 -14.95 -0.72 1.90
C ARG A 173 -15.98 -1.81 2.14
N LYS A 174 -16.74 -2.13 1.10
CA LYS A 174 -17.85 -3.05 1.17
C LYS A 174 -17.54 -4.37 1.90
N PRO A 175 -16.39 -5.04 1.70
CA PRO A 175 -16.07 -6.26 2.43
C PRO A 175 -16.06 -6.11 3.96
N ALA A 176 -15.64 -4.96 4.48
CA ALA A 176 -15.66 -4.69 5.91
C ALA A 176 -17.09 -4.30 6.38
N GLU A 177 -17.78 -3.48 5.59
CA GLU A 177 -19.17 -3.05 5.87
C GLU A 177 -20.14 -4.25 5.88
N ASP A 178 -19.98 -5.20 4.95
CA ASP A 178 -20.79 -6.43 4.87
C ASP A 178 -20.66 -7.30 6.14
N LEU A 179 -19.52 -7.22 6.82
CA LEU A 179 -19.24 -7.91 8.09
C LEU A 179 -19.61 -7.09 9.32
N GLY A 180 -20.31 -5.98 9.16
CA GLY A 180 -20.81 -5.15 10.25
C GLY A 180 -19.80 -4.15 10.83
N HIS A 181 -18.65 -3.94 10.17
CA HIS A 181 -17.70 -2.92 10.60
C HIS A 181 -18.15 -1.53 10.16
N GLU A 182 -18.07 -0.57 11.07
CA GLU A 182 -18.18 0.84 10.73
C GLU A 182 -16.86 1.33 10.10
N VAL A 183 -16.95 1.90 8.90
CA VAL A 183 -15.78 2.44 8.19
C VAL A 183 -15.84 3.96 8.20
N ALA A 184 -14.91 4.59 8.91
CA ALA A 184 -14.78 6.04 8.92
C ALA A 184 -14.61 6.58 7.48
N PRO A 185 -15.30 7.69 7.12
CA PRO A 185 -15.18 8.26 5.79
C PRO A 185 -13.71 8.56 5.45
N PRO A 186 -13.20 8.07 4.30
CA PRO A 186 -11.83 8.34 3.92
C PRO A 186 -11.65 9.81 3.54
N VAL A 187 -10.54 10.39 3.98
CA VAL A 187 -10.10 11.71 3.55
C VAL A 187 -8.82 11.60 2.72
N PRO A 188 -8.57 12.53 1.78
CA PRO A 188 -7.29 12.56 1.06
C PRO A 188 -6.15 12.75 2.07
N SER A 189 -5.10 11.93 1.99
CA SER A 189 -3.95 11.99 2.90
C SER A 189 -2.66 12.42 2.23
N LEU A 190 -2.57 12.27 0.92
CA LEU A 190 -1.45 12.76 0.09
C LEU A 190 -2.04 13.32 -1.20
N PHE A 191 -1.97 14.62 -1.40
CA PHE A 191 -2.51 15.29 -2.58
C PHE A 191 -1.67 16.49 -2.99
N THR A 192 -1.76 16.84 -4.26
CA THR A 192 -1.21 18.07 -4.83
C THR A 192 -2.16 19.23 -4.61
N PHE A 193 -1.63 20.45 -4.58
CA PHE A 193 -2.48 21.63 -4.45
C PHE A 193 -2.83 22.17 -5.83
N HIS A 194 -4.13 22.34 -6.06
CA HIS A 194 -4.61 23.10 -7.20
C HIS A 194 -4.54 24.59 -6.84
N ILE A 195 -3.77 25.36 -7.59
CA ILE A 195 -3.52 26.78 -7.33
C ILE A 195 -3.61 27.52 -8.65
N GLU A 196 -4.55 28.46 -8.74
CA GLU A 196 -4.68 29.39 -9.83
C GLU A 196 -4.02 30.72 -9.46
N ASP A 197 -2.77 30.92 -9.90
CA ASP A 197 -1.99 32.10 -9.59
C ASP A 197 -1.17 32.50 -10.81
N PRO A 198 -1.35 33.72 -11.35
CA PRO A 198 -0.59 34.21 -12.52
C PRO A 198 0.93 34.17 -12.36
N ARG A 199 1.45 34.15 -11.13
CA ARG A 199 2.88 34.00 -10.87
C ARG A 199 3.44 32.63 -11.25
N LEU A 200 2.57 31.64 -11.44
CA LEU A 200 2.95 30.29 -11.86
C LEU A 200 2.86 30.08 -13.37
N ASP A 201 2.37 31.08 -14.11
CA ASP A 201 2.21 31.00 -15.55
C ASP A 201 3.57 30.87 -16.24
N GLY A 202 3.64 29.92 -17.17
CA GLY A 202 4.88 29.61 -17.90
C GLY A 202 5.94 28.86 -17.11
N LEU A 203 5.69 28.50 -15.84
CA LEU A 203 6.60 27.77 -14.97
C LEU A 203 6.32 26.26 -14.79
N PRO A 204 5.28 25.62 -15.38
CA PRO A 204 5.09 24.19 -15.24
C PRO A 204 6.34 23.40 -15.64
N GLY A 205 6.73 22.42 -14.79
CA GLY A 205 7.95 21.63 -14.94
C GLY A 205 9.15 22.16 -14.17
N VAL A 206 9.10 23.41 -13.65
CA VAL A 206 10.17 23.94 -12.80
C VAL A 206 10.16 23.21 -11.45
N SER A 207 11.33 22.71 -11.05
CA SER A 207 11.56 22.07 -9.77
C SER A 207 12.51 22.90 -8.91
N VAL A 208 12.18 23.05 -7.63
CA VAL A 208 13.01 23.72 -6.61
C VAL A 208 13.49 22.66 -5.64
N GLY A 209 14.80 22.54 -5.44
CA GLY A 209 15.41 21.48 -4.62
C GLY A 209 15.06 21.56 -3.13
N SER A 210 14.84 22.77 -2.59
CA SER A 210 14.34 22.99 -1.23
C SER A 210 13.44 24.21 -1.21
N ALA A 211 12.23 24.05 -0.67
CA ALA A 211 11.25 25.10 -0.48
C ALA A 211 10.52 24.92 0.85
N VAL A 212 10.30 26.00 1.57
CA VAL A 212 9.42 26.00 2.74
C VAL A 212 8.02 26.41 2.29
N VAL A 213 7.07 25.51 2.44
CA VAL A 213 5.65 25.76 2.11
C VAL A 213 4.83 25.88 3.38
N ARG A 214 3.85 26.79 3.38
CA ARG A 214 3.00 27.05 4.55
C ARG A 214 1.53 27.14 4.14
N ALA A 215 0.66 26.57 4.98
CA ALA A 215 -0.79 26.74 4.90
C ALA A 215 -1.33 26.99 6.31
N GLY A 216 -1.74 28.21 6.62
CA GLY A 216 -2.09 28.61 7.96
C GLY A 216 -0.93 28.42 8.93
N ARG A 217 -1.14 27.57 9.95
CA ARG A 217 -0.13 27.22 10.96
C ARG A 217 0.75 26.03 10.58
N LEU A 218 0.41 25.34 9.51
CA LEU A 218 1.13 24.15 9.05
C LEU A 218 2.31 24.60 8.17
N SER A 219 3.42 23.88 8.29
CA SER A 219 4.62 24.13 7.50
C SER A 219 5.29 22.81 7.15
N SER A 220 5.89 22.77 5.97
CA SER A 220 6.69 21.65 5.50
C SER A 220 7.85 22.17 4.66
N GLU A 221 8.95 21.41 4.62
CA GLU A 221 10.11 21.70 3.83
C GLU A 221 10.52 20.52 2.96
N GLY A 222 11.06 20.81 1.77
CA GLY A 222 11.59 19.82 0.85
C GLY A 222 11.49 20.28 -0.62
N PRO A 223 11.76 19.37 -1.56
CA PRO A 223 11.61 19.64 -2.98
C PRO A 223 10.17 20.02 -3.34
N LEU A 224 10.03 20.98 -4.25
CA LEU A 224 8.76 21.47 -4.77
C LEU A 224 8.78 21.41 -6.30
N LEU A 225 7.65 21.04 -6.89
CA LEU A 225 7.43 21.00 -8.33
C LEU A 225 6.24 21.89 -8.70
N ILE A 226 6.44 22.79 -9.65
CA ILE A 226 5.36 23.56 -10.28
C ILE A 226 4.75 22.71 -11.38
N THR A 227 3.43 22.54 -11.35
CA THR A 227 2.65 21.76 -12.34
C THR A 227 1.68 22.66 -13.10
N HIS A 228 1.06 22.13 -14.15
CA HIS A 228 0.05 22.86 -14.92
C HIS A 228 -1.21 23.25 -14.12
N TRP A 229 -1.43 22.64 -12.95
CA TRP A 229 -2.58 22.90 -12.09
C TRP A 229 -2.21 23.47 -10.72
N GLY A 230 -0.93 23.77 -10.47
CA GLY A 230 -0.48 24.35 -9.21
C GLY A 230 0.80 23.74 -8.70
N LEU A 231 0.83 23.25 -7.47
CA LEU A 231 2.05 22.81 -6.79
C LEU A 231 2.01 21.33 -6.38
N SER A 232 3.14 20.66 -6.52
CA SER A 232 3.40 19.27 -6.12
C SER A 232 4.80 19.11 -5.54
N GLY A 233 5.23 17.89 -5.35
CA GLY A 233 6.55 17.55 -4.80
C GLY A 233 6.51 17.22 -3.30
N PRO A 234 7.62 16.71 -2.75
CA PRO A 234 7.68 16.25 -1.36
C PRO A 234 7.22 17.26 -0.31
N ALA A 235 7.57 18.55 -0.46
CA ALA A 235 7.12 19.59 0.46
C ALA A 235 5.59 19.71 0.48
N ILE A 236 4.94 19.67 -0.69
CA ILE A 236 3.49 19.76 -0.82
C ILE A 236 2.82 18.50 -0.28
N LEU A 237 3.33 17.32 -0.61
CA LEU A 237 2.76 16.06 -0.14
C LEU A 237 2.84 15.93 1.38
N LYS A 238 3.96 16.31 2.00
CA LYS A 238 4.08 16.37 3.47
C LYS A 238 3.08 17.35 4.09
N LEU A 239 2.96 18.56 3.50
CA LEU A 239 2.01 19.56 4.00
C LEU A 239 0.57 19.07 3.88
N SER A 240 0.20 18.40 2.78
CA SER A 240 -1.12 17.83 2.58
C SER A 240 -1.46 16.75 3.60
N ALA A 241 -0.47 15.92 3.99
CA ALA A 241 -0.65 14.90 5.02
C ALA A 241 -0.95 15.50 6.40
N LEU A 242 -0.34 16.64 6.71
CA LEU A 242 -0.59 17.36 7.97
C LEU A 242 -1.95 18.05 7.99
N GLY A 243 -2.43 18.53 6.84
CA GLY A 243 -3.61 19.38 6.71
C GLY A 243 -4.90 18.66 6.36
N ALA A 244 -4.83 17.38 6.01
CA ALA A 244 -6.02 16.60 5.59
C ALA A 244 -6.98 16.24 6.74
#